data_c744259dc5b8e1583ea58aecd3257daa
#
_entry.id   c744259dc5b8e1583ea58aecd3257daa
#
_cell.length_a   1.000
_cell.length_b   1.000
_cell.length_c   1.000
_cell.angle_alpha   90.00
_cell.angle_beta   90.00
_cell.angle_gamma   90.00
#
_symmetry.space_group_name_H-M   'P 1'
#
loop_
_entity.id
_entity.type
_entity.pdbx_description
1 polymer ?
#
loop_
_entity_poly.entity_id
_entity_poly.type
_entity_poly.pdbx_seq_one_letter_code
_entity_poly.pdbx_strand_id
1 'polypeptide(L)'
;MTLEQFVQSHPPRPPVIRPQTKDEQRRLGVDDGVFFIEAPPIDSPVFGRRGTANGRYLWVISRDATPAILETAPKVRPPLQSGVAKHTNLTGGDEACCGGELWLDVLEGTRLHITGGSGRYPPRSPQELDDVVLLLESRGFGVHSAGWDQDTDRPARVFR
;
A
#
# COMPACT_ATOMS: atom_id res chain seq x y z
N MET A 1 -0.08 16.14 8.32
CA MET A 1 -1.39 15.58 7.87
C MET A 1 -1.74 14.38 8.71
N THR A 2 -2.95 14.34 9.26
CA THR A 2 -3.48 13.18 9.96
C THR A 2 -4.26 12.28 9.02
N LEU A 3 -4.52 11.04 9.46
CA LEU A 3 -5.37 10.12 8.68
C LEU A 3 -6.78 10.71 8.49
N GLU A 4 -7.34 11.33 9.51
CA GLU A 4 -8.64 11.98 9.42
C GLU A 4 -8.67 13.07 8.35
N GLN A 5 -7.66 13.93 8.31
CA GLN A 5 -7.53 14.97 7.28
C GLN A 5 -7.41 14.36 5.89
N PHE A 6 -6.62 13.29 5.75
CA PHE A 6 -6.49 12.57 4.48
C PHE A 6 -7.84 12.03 4.01
N VAL A 7 -8.56 11.35 4.89
CA VAL A 7 -9.88 10.75 4.59
C VAL A 7 -10.91 11.82 4.21
N GLN A 8 -10.88 12.97 4.86
CA GLN A 8 -11.76 14.10 4.51
C GLN A 8 -11.49 14.63 3.10
N SER A 9 -10.22 14.73 2.72
CA SER A 9 -9.82 15.22 1.39
C SER A 9 -9.99 14.17 0.29
N HIS A 10 -9.84 12.90 0.65
CA HIS A 10 -9.85 11.76 -0.25
C HIS A 10 -10.73 10.64 0.30
N PRO A 11 -12.07 10.80 0.25
CA PRO A 11 -12.99 9.82 0.85
C PRO A 11 -12.82 8.42 0.27
N PRO A 12 -13.05 7.38 1.11
CA PRO A 12 -13.04 6.01 0.63
C PRO A 12 -14.05 5.77 -0.47
N ARG A 13 -13.72 4.84 -1.35
CA ARG A 13 -14.55 4.44 -2.49
C ARG A 13 -14.40 2.94 -2.75
N PRO A 14 -15.38 2.34 -3.45
CA PRO A 14 -15.30 0.95 -3.84
C PRO A 14 -14.06 0.68 -4.71
N PRO A 15 -13.55 -0.56 -4.73
CA PRO A 15 -12.49 -0.91 -5.66
C PRO A 15 -12.95 -0.68 -7.11
N VAL A 16 -12.03 -0.23 -7.97
CA VAL A 16 -12.31 0.03 -9.39
C VAL A 16 -12.78 -1.24 -10.10
N ILE A 17 -12.16 -2.36 -9.77
CA ILE A 17 -12.57 -3.69 -10.21
C ILE A 17 -12.94 -4.49 -8.97
N ARG A 18 -14.16 -5.04 -8.94
CA ARG A 18 -14.60 -5.87 -7.82
C ARG A 18 -13.79 -7.16 -7.74
N PRO A 19 -13.53 -7.68 -6.52
CA PRO A 19 -12.93 -9.01 -6.37
C PRO A 19 -13.76 -10.06 -7.07
N GLN A 20 -13.11 -10.91 -7.87
CA GLN A 20 -13.80 -11.92 -8.68
C GLN A 20 -13.80 -13.30 -8.03
N THR A 21 -12.87 -13.54 -7.10
CA THR A 21 -12.72 -14.83 -6.44
C THR A 21 -12.91 -14.68 -4.92
N LYS A 22 -13.21 -15.78 -4.25
CA LYS A 22 -13.27 -15.82 -2.78
C LYS A 22 -11.93 -15.50 -2.16
N ASP A 23 -10.86 -15.91 -2.82
CA ASP A 23 -9.49 -15.69 -2.38
C ASP A 23 -9.15 -14.20 -2.36
N GLU A 24 -9.56 -13.44 -3.38
CA GLU A 24 -9.40 -11.99 -3.43
C GLU A 24 -10.25 -11.25 -2.39
N GLN A 25 -11.35 -11.84 -1.96
CA GLN A 25 -12.25 -11.28 -0.94
C GLN A 25 -11.81 -11.63 0.49
N ARG A 26 -10.90 -12.58 0.63
CA ARG A 26 -10.38 -12.99 1.93
C ARG A 26 -9.63 -11.84 2.59
N ARG A 27 -10.17 -11.34 3.69
CA ARG A 27 -9.51 -10.28 4.46
C ARG A 27 -8.44 -10.91 5.35
N LEU A 28 -7.19 -10.53 5.11
CA LEU A 28 -6.05 -10.97 5.90
C LEU A 28 -5.90 -10.10 7.16
N GLY A 29 -5.40 -10.70 8.21
CA GLY A 29 -5.17 -10.04 9.50
C GLY A 29 -3.72 -10.07 9.95
N VAL A 30 -3.49 -9.65 11.19
CA VAL A 30 -2.14 -9.60 11.80
C VAL A 30 -1.47 -10.96 11.79
N ASP A 31 -2.21 -12.04 12.05
CA ASP A 31 -1.66 -13.40 12.04
C ASP A 31 -1.22 -13.85 10.64
N ASP A 32 -1.75 -13.22 9.61
CA ASP A 32 -1.39 -13.46 8.21
C ASP A 32 -0.20 -12.61 7.74
N GLY A 33 0.32 -11.74 8.60
CA GLY A 33 1.43 -10.84 8.30
C GLY A 33 1.03 -9.42 7.97
N VAL A 34 -0.25 -9.05 8.12
CA VAL A 34 -0.68 -7.65 7.99
C VAL A 34 -0.13 -6.84 9.15
N PHE A 35 0.43 -5.69 8.84
CA PHE A 35 0.83 -4.70 9.84
C PHE A 35 0.31 -3.31 9.43
N PHE A 36 0.37 -2.37 10.37
CA PHE A 36 -0.12 -1.01 10.14
C PHE A 36 1.07 -0.05 10.08
N ILE A 37 1.08 0.83 9.07
CA ILE A 37 2.15 1.81 8.89
C ILE A 37 1.86 3.01 9.80
N GLU A 38 2.24 2.91 11.07
CA GLU A 38 1.94 3.94 12.10
C GLU A 38 3.16 4.76 12.50
N ALA A 39 4.28 4.10 12.75
CA ALA A 39 5.52 4.75 13.19
C ALA A 39 6.72 3.84 12.86
N PRO A 40 7.91 4.41 12.57
CA PRO A 40 9.12 3.61 12.48
C PRO A 40 9.60 3.15 13.87
N PRO A 41 10.37 2.04 13.96
CA PRO A 41 10.70 1.14 12.87
C PRO A 41 9.55 0.18 12.53
N ILE A 42 9.62 -0.41 11.34
CA ILE A 42 8.72 -1.51 10.97
C ILE A 42 9.28 -2.81 11.53
N ASP A 43 8.45 -3.56 12.25
CA ASP A 43 8.85 -4.84 12.81
C ASP A 43 9.15 -5.88 11.73
N SER A 44 10.25 -6.63 11.93
CA SER A 44 10.66 -7.72 11.01
C SER A 44 10.66 -7.32 9.53
N PRO A 45 11.33 -6.21 9.16
CA PRO A 45 11.26 -5.70 7.80
C PRO A 45 11.90 -6.66 6.80
N VAL A 46 11.30 -6.76 5.62
CA VAL A 46 11.90 -7.42 4.46
C VAL A 46 12.37 -6.33 3.51
N PHE A 47 13.68 -6.26 3.31
CA PHE A 47 14.27 -5.30 2.40
C PHE A 47 14.26 -5.83 0.98
N GLY A 48 14.10 -4.93 0.01
CA GLY A 48 14.10 -5.32 -1.38
C GLY A 48 14.47 -4.16 -2.30
N ARG A 49 14.80 -4.52 -3.53
CA ARG A 49 15.11 -3.52 -4.55
C ARG A 49 13.81 -2.88 -5.03
N ARG A 50 13.70 -1.56 -4.85
CA ARG A 50 12.53 -0.79 -5.30
C ARG A 50 12.19 -1.05 -6.76
N GLY A 51 10.90 -1.19 -7.05
CA GLY A 51 10.40 -1.48 -8.38
C GLY A 51 10.43 -2.95 -8.80
N THR A 52 10.96 -3.85 -7.95
CA THR A 52 11.02 -5.30 -8.23
C THR A 52 10.05 -6.08 -7.34
N ALA A 53 9.80 -7.34 -7.64
CA ALA A 53 8.96 -8.20 -6.82
C ALA A 53 9.61 -8.55 -5.47
N ASN A 54 10.92 -8.43 -5.35
CA ASN A 54 11.64 -8.76 -4.13
C ASN A 54 11.41 -7.69 -3.06
N GLY A 55 10.88 -8.10 -1.92
CA GLY A 55 10.61 -7.19 -0.79
C GLY A 55 9.48 -6.20 -1.04
N ARG A 56 8.61 -6.44 -2.02
CA ARG A 56 7.45 -5.60 -2.30
C ARG A 56 6.37 -5.80 -1.27
N TYR A 57 5.92 -4.71 -0.66
CA TYR A 57 4.72 -4.66 0.18
C TYR A 57 3.58 -4.00 -0.59
N LEU A 58 2.37 -4.45 -0.32
CA LEU A 58 1.15 -3.74 -0.74
C LEU A 58 0.65 -2.92 0.45
N TRP A 59 0.18 -1.70 0.18
CA TRP A 59 -0.43 -0.84 1.20
C TRP A 59 -1.76 -0.30 0.73
N VAL A 60 -2.62 0.00 1.69
CA VAL A 60 -3.92 0.64 1.48
C VAL A 60 -4.12 1.69 2.57
N ILE A 61 -4.71 2.82 2.21
CA ILE A 61 -5.25 3.77 3.20
C ILE A 61 -6.76 3.54 3.25
N SER A 62 -7.23 3.05 4.38
CA SER A 62 -8.66 2.92 4.66
C SER A 62 -9.13 4.07 5.56
N ARG A 63 -10.43 4.12 5.87
CA ARG A 63 -11.00 5.14 6.75
C ARG A 63 -10.30 5.20 8.10
N ASP A 64 -9.92 4.07 8.66
CA ASP A 64 -9.47 3.96 10.05
C ASP A 64 -8.02 3.52 10.21
N ALA A 65 -7.37 3.09 9.14
CA ALA A 65 -6.04 2.47 9.24
C ALA A 65 -5.27 2.51 7.92
N THR A 66 -3.98 2.17 8.03
CA THR A 66 -3.07 2.10 6.89
C THR A 66 -2.40 0.70 6.86
N PRO A 67 -3.16 -0.36 6.54
CA PRO A 67 -2.63 -1.71 6.54
C PRO A 67 -1.68 -1.95 5.37
N ALA A 68 -0.72 -2.83 5.60
CA ALA A 68 0.22 -3.30 4.58
C ALA A 68 0.54 -4.77 4.79
N ILE A 69 0.97 -5.44 3.73
CA ILE A 69 1.40 -6.83 3.77
C ILE A 69 2.51 -7.07 2.74
N LEU A 70 3.47 -7.94 3.08
CA LEU A 70 4.42 -8.41 2.08
C LEU A 70 3.66 -9.16 0.98
N GLU A 71 3.87 -8.81 -0.27
CA GLU A 71 3.08 -9.34 -1.40
C GLU A 71 3.11 -10.86 -1.49
N THR A 72 4.24 -11.48 -1.18
CA THR A 72 4.35 -12.95 -1.19
C THR A 72 3.55 -13.63 -0.08
N ALA A 73 3.09 -12.88 0.93
CA ALA A 73 2.22 -13.34 2.00
C ALA A 73 2.63 -14.69 2.60
N PRO A 74 3.88 -14.84 3.10
CA PRO A 74 4.43 -16.15 3.49
C PRO A 74 3.77 -16.76 4.73
N LYS A 75 3.05 -15.95 5.53
CA LYS A 75 2.37 -16.41 6.75
C LYS A 75 0.93 -16.87 6.52
N VAL A 76 0.39 -16.65 5.32
CA VAL A 76 -1.01 -16.99 5.05
C VAL A 76 -1.19 -18.50 4.95
N ARG A 77 -2.17 -19.02 5.73
CA ARG A 77 -2.51 -20.45 5.76
C ARG A 77 -4.04 -20.62 5.73
N PRO A 78 -4.58 -21.44 4.82
CA PRO A 78 -3.90 -22.01 3.66
C PRO A 78 -3.36 -20.92 2.72
N PRO A 79 -2.33 -21.20 1.92
CA PRO A 79 -1.77 -20.21 1.00
C PRO A 79 -2.82 -19.67 0.03
N LEU A 80 -2.63 -18.42 -0.41
CA LEU A 80 -3.45 -17.83 -1.45
C LEU A 80 -3.24 -18.60 -2.77
N GLN A 81 -4.31 -18.83 -3.52
CA GLN A 81 -4.23 -19.59 -4.78
C GLN A 81 -3.29 -18.97 -5.80
N SER A 82 -3.28 -17.62 -5.89
CA SER A 82 -2.38 -16.90 -6.78
C SER A 82 -0.92 -16.90 -6.31
N GLY A 83 -0.65 -17.30 -5.06
CA GLY A 83 0.66 -17.21 -4.44
C GLY A 83 1.07 -15.81 -3.99
N VAL A 84 0.24 -14.79 -4.23
CA VAL A 84 0.49 -13.41 -3.86
C VAL A 84 -0.76 -12.74 -3.31
N ALA A 85 -0.57 -11.78 -2.40
CA ALA A 85 -1.67 -10.96 -1.91
C ALA A 85 -2.10 -9.93 -2.96
N LYS A 86 -3.34 -9.50 -2.86
CA LYS A 86 -3.92 -8.40 -3.62
C LYS A 86 -4.33 -7.28 -2.65
N HIS A 87 -4.51 -6.08 -3.14
CA HIS A 87 -4.97 -4.96 -2.29
C HIS A 87 -6.30 -5.28 -1.61
N THR A 88 -7.19 -6.02 -2.26
CA THR A 88 -8.46 -6.45 -1.67
C THR A 88 -8.30 -7.42 -0.50
N ASN A 89 -7.16 -8.08 -0.36
CA ASN A 89 -6.85 -8.88 0.83
C ASN A 89 -6.60 -8.02 2.08
N LEU A 90 -6.33 -6.73 1.90
CA LEU A 90 -6.21 -5.78 3.02
C LEU A 90 -7.55 -5.18 3.44
N THR A 91 -8.57 -5.27 2.59
CA THR A 91 -9.87 -4.62 2.77
C THR A 91 -11.05 -5.60 2.81
N GLY A 92 -10.85 -6.83 2.35
CA GLY A 92 -11.95 -7.77 2.12
C GLY A 92 -12.84 -7.37 0.95
N GLY A 93 -12.38 -6.46 0.09
CA GLY A 93 -13.17 -5.89 -1.01
C GLY A 93 -14.00 -4.67 -0.61
N ASP A 94 -13.87 -4.19 0.63
CA ASP A 94 -14.55 -2.99 1.11
C ASP A 94 -13.94 -1.71 0.52
N GLU A 95 -14.58 -0.58 0.80
CA GLU A 95 -14.09 0.73 0.41
C GLU A 95 -12.74 1.05 1.02
N ALA A 96 -11.90 1.77 0.25
CA ALA A 96 -10.66 2.34 0.71
C ALA A 96 -10.35 3.64 -0.05
N CYS A 97 -9.50 4.48 0.53
CA CYS A 97 -9.13 5.75 -0.09
C CYS A 97 -8.27 5.52 -1.33
N CYS A 98 -7.13 4.87 -1.14
CA CYS A 98 -6.21 4.49 -2.22
C CYS A 98 -5.23 3.45 -1.73
N GLY A 99 -4.41 2.94 -2.64
CA GLY A 99 -3.38 1.95 -2.33
C GLY A 99 -2.21 2.03 -3.30
N GLY A 100 -1.22 1.20 -3.04
CA GLY A 100 -0.02 1.14 -3.86
C GLY A 100 0.97 0.09 -3.39
N GLU A 101 2.20 0.29 -3.75
CA GLU A 101 3.32 -0.61 -3.44
C GLU A 101 4.37 0.15 -2.64
N LEU A 102 5.12 -0.56 -1.79
CA LEU A 102 6.25 0.04 -1.09
C LEU A 102 7.41 -0.95 -0.94
N TRP A 103 8.60 -0.39 -0.80
CA TRP A 103 9.84 -1.10 -0.49
C TRP A 103 10.55 -0.39 0.64
N LEU A 104 11.24 -1.16 1.47
CA LEU A 104 12.08 -0.62 2.54
C LEU A 104 13.51 -0.48 2.04
N ASP A 105 14.15 0.64 2.39
CA ASP A 105 15.55 0.87 2.06
C ASP A 105 16.45 0.05 3.01
N VAL A 106 17.41 -0.66 2.44
CA VAL A 106 18.33 -1.51 3.21
C VAL A 106 19.29 -0.67 4.07
N LEU A 107 19.61 0.54 3.64
CA LEU A 107 20.56 1.43 4.32
C LEU A 107 19.88 2.36 5.33
N GLU A 108 18.59 2.62 5.11
CA GLU A 108 17.77 3.52 5.92
C GLU A 108 16.43 2.85 6.23
N GLY A 109 16.43 1.91 7.20
CA GLY A 109 15.27 1.06 7.49
C GLY A 109 13.96 1.76 7.85
N THR A 110 13.97 3.10 8.04
CA THR A 110 12.77 3.92 8.23
C THR A 110 12.32 4.62 6.96
N ARG A 111 13.06 4.46 5.86
CA ARG A 111 12.74 5.07 4.58
C ARG A 111 11.88 4.16 3.73
N LEU A 112 10.80 4.71 3.23
CA LEU A 112 9.87 4.02 2.35
C LEU A 112 10.02 4.52 0.92
N HIS A 113 10.12 3.61 -0.03
CA HIS A 113 9.97 3.93 -1.45
C HIS A 113 8.57 3.49 -1.87
N ILE A 114 7.72 4.41 -2.30
CA ILE A 114 6.33 4.13 -2.61
C ILE A 114 5.97 4.39 -4.07
N THR A 115 5.02 3.61 -4.57
CA THR A 115 4.28 3.91 -5.80
C THR A 115 2.79 3.93 -5.50
N GLY A 116 2.00 4.57 -6.35
CA GLY A 116 0.54 4.46 -6.37
C GLY A 116 0.04 3.27 -7.18
N GLY A 117 0.85 2.23 -7.31
CA GLY A 117 0.55 1.06 -8.13
C GLY A 117 -0.49 0.13 -7.51
N SER A 118 -1.76 0.42 -7.72
CA SER A 118 -2.87 -0.45 -7.32
C SER A 118 -3.91 -0.52 -8.43
N GLY A 119 -4.23 -1.73 -8.87
CA GLY A 119 -5.30 -1.93 -9.84
C GLY A 119 -6.69 -1.77 -9.23
N ARG A 120 -6.84 -1.97 -7.92
CA ARG A 120 -8.13 -1.93 -7.22
C ARG A 120 -8.42 -0.55 -6.62
N TYR A 121 -7.41 0.10 -6.04
CA TYR A 121 -7.54 1.38 -5.33
C TYR A 121 -6.47 2.36 -5.80
N PRO A 122 -6.41 2.70 -7.11
CA PRO A 122 -5.39 3.62 -7.58
C PRO A 122 -5.62 5.03 -7.00
N PRO A 123 -4.56 5.76 -6.63
CA PRO A 123 -4.68 7.19 -6.40
C PRO A 123 -5.28 7.87 -7.61
N ARG A 124 -6.17 8.84 -7.39
CA ARG A 124 -6.95 9.50 -8.45
C ARG A 124 -6.27 10.71 -9.05
N SER A 125 -5.30 11.25 -8.33
CA SER A 125 -4.64 12.49 -8.73
C SER A 125 -3.22 12.56 -8.17
N PRO A 126 -2.36 13.40 -8.76
CA PRO A 126 -1.05 13.69 -8.16
C PRO A 126 -1.16 14.17 -6.71
N GLN A 127 -2.15 15.03 -6.42
CA GLN A 127 -2.37 15.57 -5.08
C GLN A 127 -2.69 14.46 -4.07
N GLU A 128 -3.52 13.47 -4.44
CA GLU A 128 -3.83 12.36 -3.55
C GLU A 128 -2.56 11.57 -3.19
N LEU A 129 -1.68 11.31 -4.16
CA LEU A 129 -0.42 10.63 -3.92
C LEU A 129 0.56 11.49 -3.08
N ASP A 130 0.61 12.79 -3.33
CA ASP A 130 1.42 13.71 -2.53
C ASP A 130 0.92 13.76 -1.08
N ASP A 131 -0.39 13.71 -0.86
CA ASP A 131 -0.97 13.67 0.48
C ASP A 131 -0.67 12.33 1.20
N VAL A 132 -0.54 11.23 0.46
CA VAL A 132 -0.02 9.97 1.03
C VAL A 132 1.39 10.17 1.60
N VAL A 133 2.26 10.84 0.84
CA VAL A 133 3.62 11.17 1.29
C VAL A 133 3.56 12.00 2.57
N LEU A 134 2.76 13.07 2.59
CA LEU A 134 2.61 13.92 3.77
C LEU A 134 2.11 13.16 4.99
N LEU A 135 1.15 12.24 4.80
CA LEU A 135 0.65 11.41 5.88
C LEU A 135 1.76 10.53 6.48
N LEU A 136 2.52 9.86 5.63
CA LEU A 136 3.60 8.97 6.09
C LEU A 136 4.76 9.75 6.70
N GLU A 137 5.11 10.90 6.14
CA GLU A 137 6.14 11.77 6.72
C GLU A 137 5.73 12.32 8.09
N SER A 138 4.45 12.63 8.27
CA SER A 138 3.93 13.09 9.57
C SER A 138 4.05 12.03 10.67
N ARG A 139 4.21 10.78 10.30
CA ARG A 139 4.43 9.65 11.21
C ARG A 139 5.91 9.34 11.49
N GLY A 140 6.81 10.11 10.89
CA GLY A 140 8.25 9.99 11.11
C GLY A 140 9.00 9.18 10.05
N PHE A 141 8.33 8.74 8.98
CA PHE A 141 9.02 8.05 7.90
C PHE A 141 9.71 9.03 6.94
N GLY A 142 10.89 8.66 6.44
CA GLY A 142 11.41 9.24 5.22
C GLY A 142 10.71 8.58 4.04
N VAL A 143 10.20 9.36 3.08
CA VAL A 143 9.43 8.83 1.96
C VAL A 143 9.99 9.31 0.63
N HIS A 144 10.21 8.36 -0.27
CA HIS A 144 10.54 8.61 -1.66
C HIS A 144 9.41 8.06 -2.53
N SER A 145 8.70 8.94 -3.22
CA SER A 145 7.61 8.56 -4.12
C SER A 145 8.09 8.47 -5.56
N ALA A 146 7.61 7.49 -6.29
CA ALA A 146 7.80 7.43 -7.74
C ALA A 146 7.04 8.56 -8.46
N GLY A 147 6.07 9.16 -7.78
CA GLY A 147 5.31 10.30 -8.30
C GLY A 147 4.26 9.92 -9.34
N TRP A 148 3.97 10.89 -10.19
CA TRP A 148 2.92 10.82 -11.18
C TRP A 148 3.48 10.87 -12.59
N ASP A 149 2.99 10.02 -13.47
CA ASP A 149 3.34 10.03 -14.89
C ASP A 149 2.35 10.93 -15.63
N GLN A 150 2.83 12.10 -16.06
CA GLN A 150 2.02 13.09 -16.74
C GLN A 150 1.57 12.63 -18.13
N ASP A 151 2.35 11.78 -18.79
CA ASP A 151 2.05 11.30 -20.13
C ASP A 151 0.87 10.32 -20.14
N THR A 152 0.79 9.46 -19.14
CA THR A 152 -0.31 8.49 -18.99
C THR A 152 -1.41 8.98 -18.05
N ASP A 153 -1.19 10.09 -17.32
CA ASP A 153 -2.06 10.59 -16.26
C ASP A 153 -2.39 9.53 -15.21
N ARG A 154 -1.35 8.87 -14.72
CA ARG A 154 -1.43 7.79 -13.71
C ARG A 154 -0.25 7.85 -12.76
N PRO A 155 -0.36 7.19 -11.59
CA PRO A 155 0.81 7.01 -10.74
C PRO A 155 1.96 6.35 -11.51
N ALA A 156 3.15 6.93 -11.41
CA ALA A 156 4.33 6.34 -12.01
C ALA A 156 4.70 5.03 -11.31
N ARG A 157 5.15 4.06 -12.10
CA ARG A 157 5.58 2.76 -11.59
C ARG A 157 7.10 2.59 -11.62
N VAL A 158 7.80 3.57 -12.12
CA VAL A 158 9.25 3.56 -12.25
C VAL A 158 9.81 4.70 -11.42
N PHE A 159 10.76 4.38 -10.55
CA PHE A 159 11.49 5.39 -9.77
C PHE A 159 12.53 6.06 -10.67
N ARG A 160 12.61 7.38 -10.54
CA ARG A 160 13.59 8.22 -11.24
C ARG A 160 14.59 8.83 -10.27
#